data_2384173d7d9a9014a2b40cc0005d3331
#
_entry.id   2384173d7d9a9014a2b40cc0005d3331
#
_cell.length_a   1.000
_cell.length_b   1.000
_cell.length_c   1.000
_cell.angle_alpha   90.00
_cell.angle_beta   90.00
_cell.angle_gamma   90.00
#
_symmetry.space_group_name_H-M   'P 1'
#
loop_
_entity.id
_entity.type
_entity.pdbx_description
1 polymer ?
#
loop_
_entity_poly.entity_id
_entity_poly.type
_entity_poly.pdbx_seq_one_letter_code
_entity_poly.pdbx_strand_id
1 'polypeptide(L)'
;EFLAEMREWLDGLLSHYLLDDGKLVVAHAGLKEEMQGRASGAIRSFCMYGETTGEVDEFGLPVRWDWASEYKGRAKVVYGHTPVLEANWVNGTICIDTGCVFGGKLTALRYPELELVSVDAEQTYYEPIRPLGGPAADTGSTPAHQLNIADVLGKQVIETGLYGHVTVREDNAAA
;
A
#
# COMPACT_ATOMS: atom_id res chain seq x y z
N GLU A 1 -17.27 -25.17 7.67
CA GLU A 1 -16.60 -24.77 8.92
C GLU A 1 -15.26 -24.07 8.60
N PHE A 2 -14.23 -24.75 8.12
CA PHE A 2 -12.91 -24.21 7.82
C PHE A 2 -12.93 -22.94 6.94
N LEU A 3 -13.70 -22.90 5.85
CA LEU A 3 -13.81 -21.72 4.98
C LEU A 3 -14.46 -20.52 5.67
N ALA A 4 -15.37 -20.75 6.61
CA ALA A 4 -15.99 -19.66 7.38
C ALA A 4 -15.01 -19.08 8.39
N GLU A 5 -14.29 -19.92 9.10
CA GLU A 5 -13.23 -19.53 10.05
C GLU A 5 -12.10 -18.76 9.34
N MET A 6 -11.68 -19.26 8.17
CA MET A 6 -10.66 -18.58 7.36
C MET A 6 -11.11 -17.19 6.88
N ARG A 7 -12.39 -17.05 6.46
CA ARG A 7 -12.93 -15.73 6.08
C ARG A 7 -12.94 -14.76 7.25
N GLU A 8 -13.43 -15.22 8.41
CA GLU A 8 -13.46 -14.40 9.62
C GLU A 8 -12.05 -13.94 10.02
N TRP A 9 -11.08 -14.85 9.98
CA TRP A 9 -9.68 -14.51 10.25
C TRP A 9 -9.13 -13.50 9.23
N LEU A 10 -9.35 -13.69 7.93
CA LEU A 10 -8.91 -12.76 6.88
C LEU A 10 -9.58 -11.40 7.01
N ASP A 11 -10.87 -11.35 7.35
CA ASP A 11 -11.59 -10.10 7.55
C ASP A 11 -11.10 -9.33 8.76
N GLY A 12 -10.56 -10.02 9.76
CA GLY A 12 -9.93 -9.44 10.95
C GLY A 12 -8.53 -8.87 10.71
N LEU A 13 -7.89 -9.14 9.56
CA LEU A 13 -6.55 -8.61 9.27
C LEU A 13 -6.58 -7.10 9.00
N LEU A 14 -5.55 -6.41 9.50
CA LEU A 14 -5.39 -4.98 9.28
C LEU A 14 -5.03 -4.70 7.82
N SER A 15 -5.63 -3.65 7.26
CA SER A 15 -5.35 -3.21 5.89
C SER A 15 -4.02 -2.45 5.78
N HIS A 16 -3.62 -1.75 6.84
CA HIS A 16 -2.38 -0.98 6.92
C HIS A 16 -1.95 -0.77 8.37
N TYR A 17 -0.72 -0.33 8.56
CA TYR A 17 -0.16 0.02 9.86
C TYR A 17 0.23 1.48 9.91
N LEU A 18 -0.09 2.15 11.04
CA LEU A 18 0.48 3.43 11.41
C LEU A 18 1.51 3.17 12.52
N LEU A 19 2.72 3.64 12.31
CA LEU A 19 3.85 3.42 13.21
C LEU A 19 4.46 4.78 13.60
N ASP A 20 5.15 4.83 14.75
CA ASP A 20 5.86 6.03 15.23
C ASP A 20 4.96 7.27 15.24
N ASP A 21 3.85 7.18 15.97
CA ASP A 21 2.87 8.27 16.13
C ASP A 21 2.38 8.82 14.77
N GLY A 22 2.14 7.92 13.81
CA GLY A 22 1.64 8.27 12.48
C GLY A 22 2.69 8.85 11.54
N LYS A 23 3.98 8.76 11.84
CA LYS A 23 5.05 9.21 10.95
C LYS A 23 5.41 8.20 9.86
N LEU A 24 5.09 6.93 10.09
CA LEU A 24 5.32 5.85 9.14
C LEU A 24 4.03 5.09 8.89
N VAL A 25 3.68 4.90 7.63
CA VAL A 25 2.56 4.09 7.17
C VAL A 25 3.09 2.92 6.35
N VAL A 26 2.57 1.73 6.62
CA VAL A 26 2.88 0.54 5.83
C VAL A 26 1.59 -0.05 5.30
N ALA A 27 1.49 -0.19 4.00
CA ALA A 27 0.34 -0.79 3.32
C ALA A 27 0.81 -1.61 2.11
N HIS A 28 0.08 -2.67 1.73
CA HIS A 28 0.52 -3.55 0.65
C HIS A 28 0.68 -2.81 -0.70
N ALA A 29 -0.33 -2.06 -1.15
CA ALA A 29 -0.29 -1.33 -2.42
C ALA A 29 -0.23 0.20 -2.27
N GLY A 30 0.00 0.69 -1.04
CA GLY A 30 0.07 2.11 -0.72
C GLY A 30 -1.17 2.65 -0.02
N LEU A 31 -1.13 3.94 0.33
CA LEU A 31 -2.24 4.61 1.01
C LEU A 31 -2.14 6.13 0.91
N LYS A 32 -3.21 6.78 0.45
CA LYS A 32 -3.34 8.23 0.41
C LYS A 32 -3.49 8.81 1.82
N GLU A 33 -3.10 10.08 2.02
CA GLU A 33 -3.10 10.73 3.34
C GLU A 33 -4.48 10.70 4.02
N GLU A 34 -5.52 11.02 3.27
CA GLU A 34 -6.91 11.08 3.77
C GLU A 34 -7.48 9.72 4.23
N MET A 35 -6.81 8.62 3.86
CA MET A 35 -7.22 7.26 4.22
C MET A 35 -6.48 6.71 5.44
N GLN A 36 -5.40 7.37 5.86
CA GLN A 36 -4.53 6.87 6.92
C GLN A 36 -5.26 6.82 8.28
N GLY A 37 -5.09 5.72 9.00
CA GLY A 37 -5.74 5.47 10.28
C GLY A 37 -7.23 5.16 10.20
N ARG A 38 -7.79 5.01 9.01
CA ARG A 38 -9.22 4.74 8.80
C ARG A 38 -9.43 3.32 8.31
N ALA A 39 -10.62 2.77 8.55
CA ALA A 39 -11.00 1.42 8.13
C ALA A 39 -12.34 1.45 7.39
N SER A 40 -12.33 1.07 6.13
CA SER A 40 -13.52 0.84 5.32
C SER A 40 -13.22 -0.16 4.21
N GLY A 41 -14.25 -0.66 3.54
CA GLY A 41 -14.08 -1.52 2.36
C GLY A 41 -13.30 -0.82 1.24
N ALA A 42 -13.53 0.47 1.01
CA ALA A 42 -12.83 1.26 0.01
C ALA A 42 -11.34 1.42 0.37
N ILE A 43 -11.04 1.75 1.63
CA ILE A 43 -9.67 1.89 2.11
C ILE A 43 -8.93 0.54 2.06
N ARG A 44 -9.57 -0.55 2.50
CA ARG A 44 -9.02 -1.91 2.40
C ARG A 44 -8.71 -2.29 0.95
N SER A 45 -9.62 -1.99 0.03
CA SER A 45 -9.42 -2.23 -1.39
C SER A 45 -8.23 -1.44 -1.94
N PHE A 46 -8.12 -0.16 -1.57
CA PHE A 46 -6.95 0.66 -1.95
C PHE A 46 -5.64 0.08 -1.40
N CYS A 47 -5.61 -0.26 -0.11
CA CYS A 47 -4.41 -0.86 0.50
C CYS A 47 -3.97 -2.15 -0.17
N MET A 48 -4.91 -2.95 -0.68
CA MET A 48 -4.62 -4.26 -1.29
C MET A 48 -4.25 -4.15 -2.77
N TYR A 49 -4.90 -3.26 -3.51
CA TYR A 49 -4.84 -3.25 -4.98
C TYR A 49 -4.37 -1.93 -5.57
N GLY A 50 -4.26 -0.87 -4.77
CA GLY A 50 -4.10 0.49 -5.26
C GLY A 50 -5.36 0.99 -5.97
N GLU A 51 -5.22 2.08 -6.70
CA GLU A 51 -6.30 2.65 -7.51
C GLU A 51 -6.05 2.36 -8.99
N THR A 52 -7.09 1.92 -9.69
CA THR A 52 -7.01 1.59 -11.11
C THR A 52 -7.88 2.53 -11.92
N THR A 53 -7.51 2.75 -13.19
CA THR A 53 -8.31 3.55 -14.14
C THR A 53 -9.57 2.83 -14.62
N GLY A 54 -9.64 1.50 -14.39
CA GLY A 54 -10.66 0.62 -14.98
C GLY A 54 -10.25 0.06 -16.34
N GLU A 55 -9.13 0.50 -16.89
CA GLU A 55 -8.56 -0.01 -18.14
C GLU A 55 -7.59 -1.15 -17.86
N VAL A 56 -7.27 -1.90 -18.92
CA VAL A 56 -6.22 -2.93 -18.92
C VAL A 56 -5.18 -2.58 -19.97
N ASP A 57 -3.91 -2.89 -19.67
CA ASP A 57 -2.81 -2.69 -20.60
C ASP A 57 -2.75 -3.79 -21.68
N GLU A 58 -1.78 -3.70 -22.58
CA GLU A 58 -1.54 -4.69 -23.65
C GLU A 58 -1.23 -6.10 -23.13
N PHE A 59 -0.86 -6.24 -21.86
CA PHE A 59 -0.60 -7.51 -21.19
C PHE A 59 -1.82 -8.04 -20.44
N GLY A 60 -2.97 -7.32 -20.47
CA GLY A 60 -4.18 -7.66 -19.72
C GLY A 60 -4.10 -7.33 -18.24
N LEU A 61 -3.14 -6.51 -17.81
CA LEU A 61 -3.00 -6.07 -16.42
C LEU A 61 -3.74 -4.74 -16.19
N PRO A 62 -4.32 -4.52 -15.00
CA PRO A 62 -4.98 -3.26 -14.69
C PRO A 62 -4.02 -2.07 -14.77
N VAL A 63 -4.44 -1.02 -15.48
CA VAL A 63 -3.75 0.27 -15.49
C VAL A 63 -4.01 0.97 -14.15
N ARG A 64 -2.94 1.47 -13.52
CA ARG A 64 -2.97 2.05 -12.18
C ARG A 64 -2.70 3.54 -12.21
N TRP A 65 -3.39 4.28 -11.35
CA TRP A 65 -3.06 5.67 -11.09
C TRP A 65 -1.74 5.79 -10.33
N ASP A 66 -0.93 6.78 -10.70
CA ASP A 66 0.30 7.13 -9.98
C ASP A 66 -0.02 8.06 -8.79
N TRP A 67 -0.67 7.48 -7.78
CA TRP A 67 -1.03 8.21 -6.56
C TRP A 67 0.18 8.76 -5.80
N ALA A 68 1.35 8.11 -5.92
CA ALA A 68 2.58 8.48 -5.23
C ALA A 68 3.13 9.84 -5.72
N SER A 69 2.99 10.12 -7.01
CA SER A 69 3.42 11.41 -7.59
C SER A 69 2.63 12.60 -7.03
N GLU A 70 1.39 12.37 -6.59
CA GLU A 70 0.50 13.40 -6.05
C GLU A 70 0.47 13.44 -4.52
N TYR A 71 1.15 12.50 -3.85
CA TYR A 71 1.14 12.42 -2.40
C TYR A 71 1.74 13.70 -1.76
N LYS A 72 1.02 14.24 -0.77
CA LYS A 72 1.42 15.46 -0.03
C LYS A 72 1.40 15.26 1.49
N GLY A 73 1.14 14.03 1.93
CA GLY A 73 1.04 13.69 3.34
C GLY A 73 2.38 13.85 4.08
N ARG A 74 2.28 14.00 5.41
CA ARG A 74 3.46 14.13 6.28
C ARG A 74 4.11 12.80 6.62
N ALA A 75 3.33 11.74 6.68
CA ALA A 75 3.82 10.39 6.96
C ALA A 75 4.69 9.87 5.81
N LYS A 76 5.70 9.08 6.13
CA LYS A 76 6.36 8.23 5.13
C LYS A 76 5.46 7.05 4.83
N VAL A 77 5.30 6.69 3.56
CA VAL A 77 4.49 5.53 3.16
C VAL A 77 5.37 4.49 2.49
N VAL A 78 5.40 3.29 3.05
CA VAL A 78 6.14 2.13 2.51
C VAL A 78 5.14 1.14 1.94
N TYR A 79 5.34 0.74 0.70
CA TYR A 79 4.43 -0.14 -0.01
C TYR A 79 5.14 -1.03 -1.04
N GLY A 80 4.38 -1.88 -1.73
CA GLY A 80 4.84 -2.78 -2.77
C GLY A 80 3.76 -3.03 -3.83
N HIS A 81 3.50 -4.29 -4.16
CA HIS A 81 2.44 -4.77 -5.05
C HIS A 81 2.66 -4.51 -6.53
N THR A 82 3.17 -3.36 -6.91
CA THR A 82 3.52 -3.03 -8.30
C THR A 82 5.04 -2.97 -8.38
N PRO A 83 5.71 -4.03 -8.85
CA PRO A 83 7.15 -4.11 -8.80
C PRO A 83 7.83 -2.99 -9.58
N VAL A 84 8.90 -2.44 -8.99
CA VAL A 84 9.78 -1.44 -9.59
C VAL A 84 11.19 -2.00 -9.75
N LEU A 85 12.00 -1.45 -10.65
CA LEU A 85 13.41 -1.88 -10.80
C LEU A 85 14.23 -1.46 -9.59
N GLU A 86 13.98 -0.27 -9.07
CA GLU A 86 14.69 0.31 -7.94
C GLU A 86 13.71 1.00 -7.00
N ALA A 87 13.97 0.87 -5.69
CA ALA A 87 13.19 1.53 -4.66
C ALA A 87 13.62 3.00 -4.54
N ASN A 88 12.84 3.90 -5.12
CA ASN A 88 13.09 5.34 -5.09
C ASN A 88 12.01 6.08 -4.31
N TRP A 89 12.41 7.09 -3.54
CA TRP A 89 11.48 7.95 -2.84
C TRP A 89 10.76 8.90 -3.80
N VAL A 90 9.43 8.91 -3.72
CA VAL A 90 8.56 9.84 -4.44
C VAL A 90 7.65 10.53 -3.43
N ASN A 91 7.77 11.84 -3.25
CA ASN A 91 6.95 12.66 -2.35
C ASN A 91 6.77 12.10 -0.91
N GLY A 92 7.78 11.40 -0.39
CA GLY A 92 7.71 10.77 0.93
C GLY A 92 7.10 9.38 0.93
N THR A 93 6.82 8.80 -0.21
CA THR A 93 6.41 7.41 -0.40
C THR A 93 7.52 6.59 -1.05
N ILE A 94 7.57 5.30 -0.80
CA ILE A 94 8.54 4.39 -1.41
C ILE A 94 7.94 3.01 -1.66
N CYS A 95 8.07 2.55 -2.91
CA CYS A 95 7.81 1.15 -3.24
C CYS A 95 9.09 0.33 -3.02
N ILE A 96 9.02 -0.66 -2.12
CA ILE A 96 10.13 -1.57 -1.84
C ILE A 96 9.97 -2.96 -2.48
N ASP A 97 8.91 -3.15 -3.26
CA ASP A 97 8.76 -4.35 -4.08
C ASP A 97 9.66 -4.22 -5.31
N THR A 98 10.84 -4.75 -5.22
CA THR A 98 11.85 -4.75 -6.29
C THR A 98 11.88 -6.06 -7.07
N GLY A 99 10.74 -6.77 -7.10
CA GLY A 99 10.49 -7.89 -7.97
C GLY A 99 11.30 -9.15 -7.64
N CYS A 100 11.53 -9.45 -6.36
CA CYS A 100 12.32 -10.61 -5.94
C CYS A 100 11.86 -11.92 -6.60
N VAL A 101 10.55 -12.17 -6.65
CA VAL A 101 9.99 -13.39 -7.27
C VAL A 101 10.28 -13.47 -8.78
N PHE A 102 10.50 -12.34 -9.42
CA PHE A 102 10.82 -12.19 -10.85
C PHE A 102 12.32 -12.13 -11.15
N GLY A 103 13.16 -12.49 -10.18
CA GLY A 103 14.62 -12.44 -10.34
C GLY A 103 15.25 -11.07 -10.06
N GLY A 104 14.48 -10.14 -9.49
CA GLY A 104 14.97 -8.84 -9.01
C GLY A 104 15.62 -8.93 -7.64
N LYS A 105 15.26 -8.05 -6.72
CA LYS A 105 15.83 -7.97 -5.37
C LYS A 105 14.77 -8.10 -4.30
N LEU A 106 15.15 -8.62 -3.13
CA LEU A 106 14.40 -8.47 -1.90
C LEU A 106 14.93 -7.22 -1.20
N THR A 107 14.09 -6.19 -1.12
CA THR A 107 14.47 -4.89 -0.56
C THR A 107 13.74 -4.65 0.75
N ALA A 108 14.47 -4.13 1.74
CA ALA A 108 13.96 -3.73 3.04
C ALA A 108 14.33 -2.27 3.33
N LEU A 109 13.45 -1.59 4.06
CA LEU A 109 13.71 -0.25 4.61
C LEU A 109 13.97 -0.39 6.11
N ARG A 110 15.12 0.10 6.57
CA ARG A 110 15.39 0.28 8.00
C ARG A 110 14.78 1.59 8.46
N TYR A 111 14.04 1.53 9.54
CA TYR A 111 13.42 2.70 10.15
C TYR A 111 13.93 2.86 11.59
N PRO A 112 14.25 4.07 12.09
CA PRO A 112 13.98 5.39 11.48
C PRO A 112 15.06 5.93 10.52
N GLU A 113 16.15 5.18 10.29
CA GLU A 113 17.31 5.66 9.50
C GLU A 113 16.98 5.90 8.02
N LEU A 114 15.88 5.33 7.53
CA LEU A 114 15.45 5.34 6.12
C LEU A 114 16.51 4.76 5.17
N GLU A 115 17.29 3.80 5.68
CA GLU A 115 18.32 3.10 4.91
C GLU A 115 17.71 1.92 4.16
N LEU A 116 17.98 1.83 2.87
CA LEU A 116 17.59 0.68 2.05
C LEU A 116 18.67 -0.38 2.08
N VAL A 117 18.25 -1.61 2.32
CA VAL A 117 19.09 -2.81 2.25
C VAL A 117 18.43 -3.79 1.29
N SER A 118 19.20 -4.33 0.35
CA SER A 118 18.68 -5.31 -0.60
C SER A 118 19.64 -6.46 -0.83
N VAL A 119 19.08 -7.59 -1.21
CA VAL A 119 19.81 -8.78 -1.68
C VAL A 119 19.22 -9.22 -3.01
N ASP A 120 20.06 -9.69 -3.91
CA ASP A 120 19.61 -10.20 -5.19
C ASP A 120 18.85 -11.52 -5.00
N ALA A 121 17.83 -11.76 -5.83
CA ALA A 121 17.18 -13.06 -5.90
C ALA A 121 18.17 -14.11 -6.42
N GLU A 122 18.12 -15.33 -5.88
CA GLU A 122 19.00 -16.43 -6.33
C GLU A 122 18.68 -16.87 -7.75
N GLN A 123 17.42 -16.71 -8.17
CA GLN A 123 16.93 -17.07 -9.52
C GLN A 123 15.61 -16.35 -9.81
N THR A 124 15.13 -16.44 -11.03
CA THR A 124 13.75 -16.11 -11.37
C THR A 124 12.85 -17.26 -10.93
N TYR A 125 11.94 -16.99 -9.99
CA TYR A 125 10.98 -17.98 -9.48
C TYR A 125 9.69 -18.02 -10.30
N TYR A 126 9.36 -16.88 -10.92
CA TYR A 126 8.19 -16.75 -11.78
C TYR A 126 8.47 -15.73 -12.87
N GLU A 127 8.11 -16.03 -14.10
CA GLU A 127 8.26 -15.10 -15.24
C GLU A 127 7.17 -14.03 -15.18
N PRO A 128 7.52 -12.74 -15.16
CA PRO A 128 6.54 -11.69 -15.12
C PRO A 128 5.77 -11.61 -16.45
N ILE A 129 4.44 -11.39 -16.34
CA ILE A 129 3.59 -11.19 -17.54
C ILE A 129 4.02 -9.93 -18.30
N ARG A 130 4.43 -8.88 -17.57
CA ARG A 130 4.99 -7.64 -18.11
C ARG A 130 6.43 -7.48 -17.66
N PRO A 131 7.36 -7.08 -18.54
CA PRO A 131 8.74 -6.80 -18.15
C PRO A 131 8.81 -5.80 -16.99
N LEU A 132 9.67 -6.05 -16.01
CA LEU A 132 9.90 -5.12 -14.90
C LEU A 132 10.43 -3.79 -15.46
N GLY A 133 9.93 -2.68 -14.93
CA GLY A 133 10.41 -1.34 -15.32
C GLY A 133 9.94 -0.88 -16.71
N GLY A 134 8.98 -1.54 -17.32
CA GLY A 134 8.30 -0.99 -18.49
C GLY A 134 7.66 0.37 -18.17
N PRO A 135 7.46 1.24 -19.20
CA PRO A 135 6.87 2.55 -18.97
C PRO A 135 5.54 2.39 -18.23
N ALA A 136 5.37 3.17 -17.14
CA ALA A 136 4.07 3.33 -16.54
C ALA A 136 3.14 3.91 -17.61
N ALA A 137 1.92 3.39 -17.70
CA ALA A 137 0.93 4.02 -18.57
C ALA A 137 0.78 5.49 -18.12
N ASP A 138 0.80 6.42 -19.08
CA ASP A 138 0.52 7.83 -18.79
C ASP A 138 -0.97 7.92 -18.44
N THR A 139 -1.28 7.88 -17.17
CA THR A 139 -2.66 7.84 -16.66
C THR A 139 -3.22 9.22 -16.35
N GLY A 140 -2.45 10.29 -16.60
CA GLY A 140 -2.85 11.63 -16.19
C GLY A 140 -2.90 11.82 -14.68
N SER A 141 -3.65 12.80 -14.20
CA SER A 141 -3.81 13.04 -12.76
C SER A 141 -4.79 12.06 -12.13
N THR A 142 -4.45 11.59 -10.93
CA THR A 142 -5.33 10.74 -10.12
C THR A 142 -6.62 11.48 -9.79
N PRO A 143 -7.81 10.88 -9.97
CA PRO A 143 -9.06 11.49 -9.54
C PRO A 143 -9.02 11.78 -8.03
N ALA A 144 -9.59 12.90 -7.61
CA ALA A 144 -9.76 13.17 -6.19
C ALA A 144 -10.64 12.07 -5.57
N HIS A 145 -10.04 11.25 -4.69
CA HIS A 145 -10.79 10.26 -3.94
C HIS A 145 -11.61 10.99 -2.87
N GLN A 146 -12.92 10.99 -3.03
CA GLN A 146 -13.84 11.57 -2.05
C GLN A 146 -14.30 10.45 -1.09
N LEU A 147 -13.80 10.51 0.14
CA LEU A 147 -14.36 9.71 1.22
C LEU A 147 -15.79 10.17 1.46
N ASN A 148 -16.74 9.27 1.37
CA ASN A 148 -18.11 9.57 1.71
C ASN A 148 -18.34 9.43 3.24
N ILE A 149 -19.51 9.87 3.71
CA ILE A 149 -19.82 9.81 5.14
C ILE A 149 -19.79 8.38 5.71
N ALA A 150 -20.09 7.37 4.89
CA ALA A 150 -20.01 5.96 5.30
C ALA A 150 -18.56 5.48 5.48
N ASP A 151 -17.58 6.14 4.84
CA ASP A 151 -16.16 5.85 5.03
C ASP A 151 -15.59 6.48 6.31
N VAL A 152 -16.32 7.38 6.94
CA VAL A 152 -15.89 8.14 8.13
C VAL A 152 -16.67 7.73 9.38
N LEU A 153 -18.00 7.65 9.28
CA LEU A 153 -18.86 7.34 10.44
C LEU A 153 -18.79 5.85 10.81
N GLY A 154 -18.64 5.56 12.09
CA GLY A 154 -18.63 4.20 12.62
C GLY A 154 -17.41 3.36 12.21
N LYS A 155 -16.33 4.00 11.80
CA LYS A 155 -15.07 3.34 11.41
C LYS A 155 -14.07 3.29 12.55
N GLN A 156 -13.31 2.21 12.54
CA GLN A 156 -12.18 2.05 13.43
C GLN A 156 -11.00 2.86 12.92
N VAL A 157 -10.34 3.57 13.81
CA VAL A 157 -9.03 4.17 13.56
C VAL A 157 -7.98 3.17 14.02
N ILE A 158 -7.05 2.84 13.12
CA ILE A 158 -6.00 1.87 13.39
C ILE A 158 -4.72 2.62 13.72
N GLU A 159 -4.29 2.52 14.97
CA GLU A 159 -2.99 3.03 15.42
C GLU A 159 -2.14 1.86 15.89
N THR A 160 -0.90 1.78 15.43
CA THR A 160 0.06 0.77 15.86
C THR A 160 1.28 1.44 16.48
N GLY A 161 1.62 1.06 17.70
CA GLY A 161 2.88 1.49 18.32
C GLY A 161 4.09 0.76 17.72
N LEU A 162 5.28 1.33 17.87
CA LEU A 162 6.57 0.83 17.36
C LEU A 162 6.89 -0.63 17.75
N TYR A 163 6.22 -1.17 18.77
CA TYR A 163 6.45 -2.53 19.29
C TYR A 163 5.26 -3.48 19.06
N GLY A 164 4.43 -3.22 18.06
CA GLY A 164 3.37 -4.14 17.68
C GLY A 164 2.10 -4.08 18.53
N HIS A 165 1.94 -3.11 19.40
CA HIS A 165 0.67 -2.87 20.05
C HIS A 165 -0.28 -2.21 19.07
N VAL A 166 -1.30 -2.95 18.67
CA VAL A 166 -2.38 -2.45 17.82
C VAL A 166 -3.45 -1.86 18.72
N THR A 167 -3.72 -0.57 18.59
CA THR A 167 -4.88 0.06 19.20
C THR A 167 -5.92 0.28 18.11
N VAL A 168 -7.03 -0.43 18.22
CA VAL A 168 -8.20 -0.19 17.38
C VAL A 168 -9.13 0.74 18.15
N ARG A 169 -9.38 1.92 17.63
CA ARG A 169 -10.33 2.86 18.23
C ARG A 169 -11.62 2.88 17.44
N GLU A 170 -12.72 2.61 18.14
CA GLU A 170 -14.09 2.74 17.60
C GLU A 170 -14.62 4.14 17.88
N ASP A 171 -13.98 5.18 17.40
CA ASP A 171 -14.53 6.50 17.70
C ASP A 171 -14.13 7.56 16.69
N ASN A 172 -15.00 7.77 15.72
CA ASN A 172 -14.93 8.89 14.79
C ASN A 172 -16.15 9.80 14.85
N ALA A 173 -16.94 9.71 15.92
CA ALA A 173 -18.11 10.56 16.05
C ALA A 173 -17.78 12.01 16.42
N ALA A 174 -16.51 12.36 16.60
CA ALA A 174 -16.06 13.66 17.09
C ALA A 174 -14.96 14.31 16.22
N ALA A 175 -14.84 13.95 14.93
CA ALA A 175 -13.92 14.62 14.02
C ALA A 175 -14.66 15.38 12.92
#